data_5b49756c7910dc8acfcebf739903e78a
#
_entry.id   5b49756c7910dc8acfcebf739903e78a
#
_cell.length_a   1.000
_cell.length_b   1.000
_cell.length_c   1.000
_cell.angle_alpha   90.00
_cell.angle_beta   90.00
_cell.angle_gamma   90.00
#
_symmetry.space_group_name_H-M   'P 1'
#
loop_
_entity.id
_entity.type
_entity.pdbx_description
1 polymer ?
#
loop_
_entity_poly.entity_id
_entity_poly.type
_entity_poly.pdbx_seq_one_letter_code
_entity_poly.pdbx_strand_id
1 'polypeptide(L)'
;MDISLQLEILEKMLGVQLVYHDVHYRYFSSRKIACQRQYLNLHYRHPEHCPIKEVASCVKHCVVKLRNKLLLEHPASLLWRCRKGYMQVVAPVFRDGVLTGVLFAGLWQRPLDKDAIRRIVAVLPVIADGLTARMEDFLAEQKENGGFAVQVMDFLEEHYQENITLQDLAHRLALSPSRTCHRVTEYFGKPFTRLLLELRLEKSCRFLRERHLSVNETARLCAFGSVNYFSSAFRQKFGISPKVYQQKYDRKANTFK
;
A
#
# COMPACT_ATOMS: atom_id res chain seq x y z
N MET A 1 -9.72 -16.61 9.24
CA MET A 1 -10.72 -15.71 8.61
C MET A 1 -10.62 -15.82 7.11
N ASP A 2 -11.72 -16.04 6.40
CA ASP A 2 -11.75 -16.04 4.93
C ASP A 2 -12.42 -14.75 4.42
N ILE A 3 -11.67 -13.94 3.69
CA ILE A 3 -12.11 -12.67 3.11
C ILE A 3 -12.91 -12.88 1.81
N SER A 4 -12.75 -14.04 1.17
CA SER A 4 -13.35 -14.31 -0.15
C SER A 4 -14.87 -14.20 -0.13
N LEU A 5 -15.50 -14.81 0.88
CA LEU A 5 -16.96 -14.75 1.04
C LEU A 5 -17.47 -13.32 1.25
N GLN A 6 -16.74 -12.52 2.03
CA GLN A 6 -17.12 -11.12 2.27
C GLN A 6 -17.03 -10.29 0.99
N LEU A 7 -15.94 -10.46 0.23
CA LEU A 7 -15.78 -9.79 -1.06
C LEU A 7 -16.82 -10.24 -2.08
N GLU A 8 -17.16 -11.53 -2.11
CA GLU A 8 -18.22 -12.07 -2.99
C GLU A 8 -19.60 -11.47 -2.69
N ILE A 9 -19.96 -11.36 -1.40
CA ILE A 9 -21.22 -10.73 -0.98
C ILE A 9 -21.25 -9.26 -1.40
N LEU A 10 -20.15 -8.53 -1.13
CA LEU A 10 -20.04 -7.11 -1.50
C LEU A 10 -20.10 -6.90 -3.01
N GLU A 11 -19.52 -7.78 -3.80
CA GLU A 11 -19.61 -7.74 -5.26
C GLU A 11 -21.05 -7.87 -5.75
N LYS A 12 -21.78 -8.83 -5.19
CA LYS A 12 -23.20 -9.03 -5.51
C LYS A 12 -24.04 -7.81 -5.14
N MET A 13 -23.78 -7.20 -3.98
CA MET A 13 -24.49 -6.00 -3.51
C MET A 13 -24.19 -4.78 -4.36
N LEU A 14 -22.93 -4.59 -4.78
CA LEU A 14 -22.50 -3.42 -5.53
C LEU A 14 -22.63 -3.58 -7.05
N GLY A 15 -22.84 -4.81 -7.54
CA GLY A 15 -22.87 -5.12 -8.97
C GLY A 15 -21.50 -4.89 -9.65
N VAL A 16 -20.41 -4.98 -8.92
CA VAL A 16 -19.06 -4.72 -9.41
C VAL A 16 -18.07 -5.77 -8.91
N GLN A 17 -17.02 -5.97 -9.63
CA GLN A 17 -15.92 -6.83 -9.19
C GLN A 17 -15.03 -6.09 -8.20
N LEU A 18 -14.58 -6.78 -7.16
CA LEU A 18 -13.69 -6.25 -6.14
C LEU A 18 -12.35 -7.00 -6.13
N VAL A 19 -11.27 -6.27 -5.89
CA VAL A 19 -9.93 -6.82 -5.66
C VAL A 19 -9.28 -6.06 -4.53
N TYR A 20 -8.84 -6.75 -3.49
CA TYR A 20 -8.05 -6.17 -2.41
C TYR A 20 -6.57 -6.44 -2.65
N HIS A 21 -5.77 -5.41 -2.70
CA HIS A 21 -4.32 -5.52 -2.81
C HIS A 21 -3.66 -5.20 -1.48
N ASP A 22 -3.06 -6.21 -0.85
CA ASP A 22 -2.24 -6.09 0.35
C ASP A 22 -0.85 -5.61 -0.05
N VAL A 23 -0.57 -4.33 0.20
CA VAL A 23 0.62 -3.64 -0.34
C VAL A 23 1.92 -4.17 0.27
N HIS A 24 1.87 -4.63 1.51
CA HIS A 24 3.03 -5.09 2.27
C HIS A 24 3.00 -6.59 2.61
N TYR A 25 2.06 -7.33 2.03
CA TYR A 25 1.85 -8.76 2.34
C TYR A 25 1.62 -9.04 3.83
N ARG A 26 1.06 -8.06 4.54
CA ARG A 26 0.87 -8.12 6.00
C ARG A 26 -0.23 -9.09 6.39
N TYR A 27 -1.31 -9.07 5.64
CA TYR A 27 -2.52 -9.84 5.97
C TYR A 27 -2.53 -11.21 5.32
N PHE A 28 -2.33 -11.28 4.02
CA PHE A 28 -2.49 -12.51 3.24
C PHE A 28 -1.26 -13.42 3.23
N SER A 29 -0.14 -12.99 3.78
CA SER A 29 0.97 -13.87 4.13
C SER A 29 0.70 -14.69 5.39
N SER A 30 -0.25 -14.26 6.23
CA SER A 30 -0.70 -15.04 7.38
C SER A 30 -1.59 -16.21 6.93
N ARG A 31 -1.27 -17.43 7.37
CA ARG A 31 -2.12 -18.61 7.10
C ARG A 31 -3.52 -18.51 7.72
N LYS A 32 -3.74 -17.55 8.61
CA LYS A 32 -5.01 -17.36 9.34
C LYS A 32 -5.98 -16.44 8.63
N ILE A 33 -5.48 -15.58 7.72
CA ILE A 33 -6.31 -14.78 6.83
C ILE A 33 -6.16 -15.36 5.42
N ALA A 34 -7.21 -15.98 4.93
CA ALA A 34 -7.25 -16.57 3.61
C ALA A 34 -8.05 -15.67 2.65
N CYS A 35 -7.58 -15.61 1.40
CA CYS A 35 -8.31 -14.98 0.33
C CYS A 35 -7.98 -15.68 -0.99
N GLN A 36 -8.98 -15.94 -1.83
CA GLN A 36 -8.76 -16.54 -3.13
C GLN A 36 -7.95 -15.59 -4.04
N ARG A 37 -7.08 -16.15 -4.89
CA ARG A 37 -6.21 -15.39 -5.81
C ARG A 37 -6.96 -14.39 -6.69
N GLN A 38 -8.20 -14.71 -7.07
CA GLN A 38 -9.04 -13.83 -7.85
C GLN A 38 -9.34 -12.49 -7.17
N TYR A 39 -9.32 -12.43 -5.83
CA TYR A 39 -9.54 -11.20 -5.07
C TYR A 39 -8.24 -10.46 -4.72
N LEU A 40 -7.08 -11.11 -4.89
CA LEU A 40 -5.77 -10.55 -4.56
C LEU A 40 -4.98 -10.09 -5.77
N ASN A 41 -5.32 -10.58 -6.96
CA ASN A 41 -4.56 -10.32 -8.16
C ASN A 41 -5.42 -9.70 -9.26
N LEU A 42 -5.20 -8.43 -9.54
CA LEU A 42 -5.87 -7.68 -10.60
C LEU A 42 -5.81 -8.38 -11.96
N HIS A 43 -4.73 -9.11 -12.25
CA HIS A 43 -4.54 -9.80 -13.54
C HIS A 43 -5.29 -11.11 -13.63
N TYR A 44 -5.49 -11.78 -12.49
CA TYR A 44 -6.15 -13.08 -12.46
C TYR A 44 -7.63 -13.02 -12.85
N ARG A 45 -8.33 -11.94 -12.44
CA ARG A 45 -9.78 -11.78 -12.70
C ARG A 45 -10.12 -11.41 -14.14
N HIS A 46 -9.16 -10.91 -14.90
CA HIS A 46 -9.41 -10.35 -16.24
C HIS A 46 -8.44 -10.89 -17.28
N PRO A 47 -8.28 -12.23 -17.42
CA PRO A 47 -7.41 -12.81 -18.43
C PRO A 47 -7.82 -12.42 -19.86
N GLU A 48 -9.11 -12.17 -20.09
CA GLU A 48 -9.64 -11.74 -21.38
C GLU A 48 -9.38 -10.26 -21.66
N HIS A 49 -9.38 -9.43 -20.63
CA HIS A 49 -9.34 -7.99 -20.73
C HIS A 49 -7.96 -7.38 -20.45
N CYS A 50 -7.15 -8.07 -19.66
CA CYS A 50 -5.79 -7.67 -19.35
C CYS A 50 -4.84 -8.84 -19.67
N PRO A 51 -4.47 -9.04 -20.92
CA PRO A 51 -3.62 -10.15 -21.33
C PRO A 51 -2.28 -10.10 -20.59
N ILE A 52 -1.98 -11.20 -19.90
CA ILE A 52 -0.78 -11.42 -19.07
C ILE A 52 0.53 -11.14 -19.81
N LYS A 53 0.53 -11.13 -21.14
CA LYS A 53 1.70 -10.83 -21.98
C LYS A 53 2.36 -9.47 -21.68
N GLU A 54 1.66 -8.55 -20.99
CA GLU A 54 2.17 -7.22 -20.63
C GLU A 54 2.26 -6.98 -19.10
N VAL A 55 2.44 -8.02 -18.30
CA VAL A 55 2.48 -7.92 -16.82
C VAL A 55 3.45 -6.82 -16.35
N ALA A 56 4.66 -6.75 -16.90
CA ALA A 56 5.64 -5.75 -16.51
C ALA A 56 5.14 -4.30 -16.75
N SER A 57 4.45 -4.05 -17.86
CA SER A 57 3.87 -2.76 -18.18
C SER A 57 2.70 -2.41 -17.26
N CYS A 58 1.87 -3.40 -16.93
CA CYS A 58 0.75 -3.24 -16.01
C CYS A 58 1.23 -3.00 -14.58
N VAL A 59 2.23 -3.74 -14.10
CA VAL A 59 2.86 -3.51 -12.80
C VAL A 59 3.41 -2.09 -12.72
N LYS A 60 4.17 -1.63 -13.73
CA LYS A 60 4.71 -0.27 -13.77
C LYS A 60 3.61 0.80 -13.74
N HIS A 61 2.50 0.60 -14.43
CA HIS A 61 1.42 1.58 -14.51
C HIS A 61 0.44 1.49 -13.33
N CYS A 62 -0.11 0.31 -13.06
CA CYS A 62 -1.15 0.15 -12.06
C CYS A 62 -0.59 0.04 -10.64
N VAL A 63 0.54 -0.63 -10.46
CA VAL A 63 1.12 -0.79 -9.12
C VAL A 63 2.00 0.42 -8.77
N VAL A 64 2.98 0.77 -9.60
CA VAL A 64 3.94 1.83 -9.26
C VAL A 64 3.35 3.22 -9.42
N LYS A 65 2.79 3.56 -10.59
CA LYS A 65 2.25 4.91 -10.82
C LYS A 65 1.04 5.20 -9.96
N LEU A 66 0.11 4.24 -9.84
CA LEU A 66 -1.06 4.40 -9.00
C LEU A 66 -0.66 4.53 -7.52
N ARG A 67 0.21 3.63 -7.02
CA ARG A 67 0.71 3.71 -5.65
C ARG A 67 1.34 5.07 -5.35
N ASN A 68 2.20 5.58 -6.25
CA ASN A 68 2.81 6.89 -6.07
C ASN A 68 1.76 8.01 -6.07
N LYS A 69 0.73 7.92 -6.93
CA LYS A 69 -0.37 8.88 -6.93
C LYS A 69 -1.16 8.85 -5.63
N LEU A 70 -1.49 7.65 -5.12
CA LEU A 70 -2.20 7.49 -3.84
C LEU A 70 -1.39 8.08 -2.68
N LEU A 71 -0.08 7.81 -2.63
CA LEU A 71 0.83 8.35 -1.60
C LEU A 71 1.02 9.87 -1.70
N LEU A 72 0.93 10.44 -2.92
CA LEU A 72 1.08 11.87 -3.14
C LEU A 72 -0.22 12.65 -2.90
N GLU A 73 -1.37 12.11 -3.21
CA GLU A 73 -2.63 12.83 -3.22
C GLU A 73 -3.52 12.50 -2.01
N HIS A 74 -3.30 11.37 -1.37
CA HIS A 74 -4.10 10.85 -0.25
C HIS A 74 -5.62 10.98 -0.49
N PRO A 75 -6.15 10.52 -1.61
CA PRO A 75 -7.58 10.59 -1.85
C PRO A 75 -8.29 9.56 -0.98
N ALA A 76 -9.54 9.84 -0.55
CA ALA A 76 -10.39 8.80 0.03
C ALA A 76 -10.70 7.71 -1.01
N SER A 77 -10.99 8.13 -2.23
CA SER A 77 -11.08 7.26 -3.41
C SER A 77 -10.79 8.05 -4.68
N LEU A 78 -10.50 7.36 -5.76
CA LEU A 78 -10.34 7.98 -7.08
C LEU A 78 -10.81 7.08 -8.21
N LEU A 79 -11.23 7.69 -9.31
CA LEU A 79 -11.45 6.99 -10.56
C LEU A 79 -10.12 6.87 -11.32
N TRP A 80 -9.71 5.63 -11.57
CA TRP A 80 -8.45 5.33 -12.24
C TRP A 80 -8.69 4.67 -13.60
N ARG A 81 -8.01 5.18 -14.62
CA ARG A 81 -7.99 4.57 -15.94
C ARG A 81 -6.68 3.82 -16.14
N CYS A 82 -6.76 2.52 -16.40
CA CYS A 82 -5.58 1.72 -16.69
C CYS A 82 -5.03 2.05 -18.10
N ARG A 83 -3.81 1.58 -18.39
CA ARG A 83 -3.16 1.82 -19.71
C ARG A 83 -3.96 1.27 -20.90
N LYS A 84 -4.76 0.23 -20.70
CA LYS A 84 -5.63 -0.38 -21.72
C LYS A 84 -7.00 0.29 -21.83
N GLY A 85 -7.21 1.38 -21.11
CA GLY A 85 -8.45 2.16 -21.17
C GLY A 85 -9.56 1.72 -20.21
N TYR A 86 -9.35 0.61 -19.46
CA TYR A 86 -10.33 0.16 -18.45
C TYR A 86 -10.38 1.13 -17.28
N MET A 87 -11.59 1.36 -16.78
CA MET A 87 -11.83 2.22 -15.63
C MET A 87 -12.11 1.39 -14.38
N GLN A 88 -11.69 1.89 -13.25
CA GLN A 88 -11.93 1.32 -11.93
C GLN A 88 -11.97 2.42 -10.88
N VAL A 89 -12.74 2.21 -9.83
CA VAL A 89 -12.66 3.03 -8.61
C VAL A 89 -11.65 2.39 -7.68
N VAL A 90 -10.83 3.22 -7.06
CA VAL A 90 -9.73 2.80 -6.20
C VAL A 90 -9.88 3.48 -4.85
N ALA A 91 -9.89 2.72 -3.76
CA ALA A 91 -9.87 3.23 -2.39
C ALA A 91 -8.59 2.74 -1.69
N PRO A 92 -7.65 3.65 -1.39
CA PRO A 92 -6.48 3.32 -0.58
C PRO A 92 -6.82 3.22 0.90
N VAL A 93 -6.15 2.34 1.61
CA VAL A 93 -6.19 2.27 3.07
C VAL A 93 -4.84 2.72 3.63
N PHE A 94 -4.89 3.74 4.48
CA PHE A 94 -3.72 4.24 5.18
C PHE A 94 -3.82 3.92 6.67
N ARG A 95 -2.73 3.42 7.26
CA ARG A 95 -2.54 3.27 8.70
C ARG A 95 -1.26 3.99 9.09
N ASP A 96 -1.35 4.90 10.04
CA ASP A 96 -0.22 5.75 10.47
C ASP A 96 0.53 6.43 9.33
N GLY A 97 -0.20 6.84 8.28
CA GLY A 97 0.35 7.47 7.09
C GLY A 97 1.03 6.52 6.10
N VAL A 98 1.00 5.21 6.35
CA VAL A 98 1.50 4.17 5.44
C VAL A 98 0.34 3.58 4.64
N LEU A 99 0.54 3.43 3.34
CA LEU A 99 -0.41 2.75 2.47
C LEU A 99 -0.31 1.23 2.70
N THR A 100 -1.25 0.67 3.44
CA THR A 100 -1.27 -0.75 3.82
C THR A 100 -2.07 -1.61 2.85
N GLY A 101 -3.13 -1.06 2.30
CA GLY A 101 -4.00 -1.78 1.37
C GLY A 101 -4.60 -0.87 0.30
N VAL A 102 -5.11 -1.48 -0.75
CA VAL A 102 -5.86 -0.81 -1.81
C VAL A 102 -7.02 -1.70 -2.24
N LEU A 103 -8.24 -1.20 -2.11
CA LEU A 103 -9.41 -1.87 -2.64
C LEU A 103 -9.76 -1.29 -4.02
N PHE A 104 -9.89 -2.17 -4.99
CA PHE A 104 -10.28 -1.85 -6.35
C PHE A 104 -11.70 -2.32 -6.61
N ALA A 105 -12.51 -1.50 -7.27
CA ALA A 105 -13.83 -1.85 -7.75
C ALA A 105 -13.93 -1.61 -9.26
N GLY A 106 -14.42 -2.61 -9.99
CA GLY A 106 -14.66 -2.51 -11.43
C GLY A 106 -13.59 -3.17 -12.29
N LEU A 107 -13.47 -2.77 -13.43
CA LEU A 107 -12.69 -2.89 -14.67
C LEU A 107 -13.68 -2.80 -15.82
N TRP A 108 -14.15 -1.59 -16.07
CA TRP A 108 -15.12 -1.33 -17.13
C TRP A 108 -14.44 -0.80 -18.38
N GLN A 109 -14.76 -1.36 -19.52
CA GLN A 109 -14.39 -0.75 -20.82
C GLN A 109 -15.27 0.44 -21.13
N ARG A 110 -16.57 0.30 -20.84
CA ARG A 110 -17.53 1.40 -20.95
C ARG A 110 -17.81 1.97 -19.57
N PRO A 111 -17.85 3.29 -19.42
CA PRO A 111 -18.15 3.88 -18.13
C PRO A 111 -19.55 3.41 -17.67
N LEU A 112 -19.63 3.06 -16.39
CA LEU A 112 -20.92 2.95 -15.72
C LEU A 112 -21.63 4.31 -15.77
N ASP A 113 -22.92 4.28 -15.53
CA ASP A 113 -23.68 5.48 -15.28
C ASP A 113 -23.03 6.31 -14.15
N LYS A 114 -23.15 7.64 -14.24
CA LYS A 114 -22.50 8.57 -13.30
C LYS A 114 -22.92 8.35 -11.86
N ASP A 115 -24.17 7.98 -11.62
CA ASP A 115 -24.70 7.76 -10.27
C ASP A 115 -24.21 6.44 -9.68
N ALA A 116 -24.04 5.39 -10.50
CA ALA A 116 -23.40 4.16 -10.08
C ALA A 116 -21.93 4.41 -9.66
N ILE A 117 -21.19 5.18 -10.46
CA ILE A 117 -19.81 5.56 -10.11
C ILE A 117 -19.78 6.37 -8.81
N ARG A 118 -20.69 7.35 -8.62
CA ARG A 118 -20.77 8.15 -7.39
C ARG A 118 -21.02 7.28 -6.15
N ARG A 119 -21.94 6.33 -6.24
CA ARG A 119 -22.22 5.38 -5.14
C ARG A 119 -20.98 4.57 -4.78
N ILE A 120 -20.28 4.02 -5.79
CA ILE A 120 -19.07 3.22 -5.55
C ILE A 120 -17.95 4.09 -4.94
N VAL A 121 -17.72 5.29 -5.48
CA VAL A 121 -16.73 6.25 -4.95
C VAL A 121 -17.01 6.59 -3.49
N ALA A 122 -18.26 6.76 -3.09
CA ALA A 122 -18.65 7.10 -1.73
C ALA A 122 -18.52 5.91 -0.76
N VAL A 123 -18.87 4.69 -1.18
CA VAL A 123 -18.93 3.54 -0.27
C VAL A 123 -17.62 2.74 -0.20
N LEU A 124 -16.83 2.76 -1.26
CA LEU A 124 -15.62 1.92 -1.37
C LEU A 124 -14.59 2.21 -0.26
N PRO A 125 -14.33 3.47 0.16
CA PRO A 125 -13.43 3.74 1.27
C PRO A 125 -13.89 3.11 2.59
N VAL A 126 -15.18 3.17 2.89
CA VAL A 126 -15.76 2.60 4.11
C VAL A 126 -15.60 1.07 4.12
N ILE A 127 -15.82 0.43 2.97
CA ILE A 127 -15.61 -1.02 2.81
C ILE A 127 -14.12 -1.36 2.99
N ALA A 128 -13.23 -0.61 2.36
CA ALA A 128 -11.79 -0.83 2.43
C ALA A 128 -11.25 -0.72 3.86
N ASP A 129 -11.67 0.33 4.58
CA ASP A 129 -11.31 0.54 5.98
C ASP A 129 -11.90 -0.53 6.90
N GLY A 130 -13.16 -0.90 6.71
CA GLY A 130 -13.84 -1.93 7.49
C GLY A 130 -13.22 -3.31 7.30
N LEU A 131 -12.88 -3.70 6.07
CA LEU A 131 -12.17 -4.96 5.80
C LEU A 131 -10.80 -4.98 6.46
N THR A 132 -10.05 -3.89 6.34
CA THR A 132 -8.71 -3.80 6.91
C THR A 132 -8.75 -3.83 8.43
N ALA A 133 -9.64 -3.07 9.08
CA ALA A 133 -9.81 -3.08 10.53
C ALA A 133 -10.11 -4.49 11.05
N ARG A 134 -11.03 -5.21 10.42
CA ARG A 134 -11.33 -6.60 10.80
C ARG A 134 -10.16 -7.56 10.63
N MET A 135 -9.33 -7.35 9.60
CA MET A 135 -8.11 -8.14 9.44
C MET A 135 -7.09 -7.83 10.53
N GLU A 136 -6.95 -6.56 10.91
CA GLU A 136 -6.06 -6.12 11.99
C GLU A 136 -6.50 -6.66 13.36
N ASP A 137 -7.79 -6.53 13.71
CA ASP A 137 -8.36 -7.07 14.94
C ASP A 137 -8.15 -8.59 15.04
N PHE A 138 -8.46 -9.29 13.95
CA PHE A 138 -8.25 -10.75 13.89
C PHE A 138 -6.78 -11.16 14.08
N LEU A 139 -5.83 -10.40 13.50
CA LEU A 139 -4.39 -10.66 13.71
C LEU A 139 -3.94 -10.27 15.11
N ALA A 140 -4.49 -9.20 15.68
CA ALA A 140 -4.17 -8.78 17.05
C ALA A 140 -4.60 -9.82 18.10
N GLU A 141 -5.77 -10.43 17.92
CA GLU A 141 -6.24 -11.55 18.76
C GLU A 141 -5.35 -12.80 18.67
N GLN A 142 -4.60 -12.92 17.55
CA GLN A 142 -3.77 -14.08 17.25
C GLN A 142 -2.27 -13.82 17.45
N LYS A 143 -1.90 -12.86 18.29
CA LYS A 143 -0.54 -12.30 18.44
C LYS A 143 0.63 -13.30 18.56
N GLU A 144 0.37 -14.55 18.94
CA GLU A 144 1.43 -15.54 19.14
C GLU A 144 1.95 -16.24 17.88
N ASN A 145 1.33 -16.08 16.72
CA ASN A 145 1.68 -16.79 15.48
C ASN A 145 1.58 -15.98 14.19
N GLY A 146 1.97 -14.72 14.20
CA GLY A 146 2.06 -13.93 12.97
C GLY A 146 2.96 -14.64 11.94
N GLY A 147 2.50 -14.72 10.67
CA GLY A 147 3.32 -15.27 9.57
C GLY A 147 4.62 -14.47 9.41
N PHE A 148 5.62 -15.08 8.76
CA PHE A 148 6.94 -14.47 8.57
C PHE A 148 6.89 -13.03 8.07
N ALA A 149 6.03 -12.74 7.08
CA ALA A 149 5.92 -11.38 6.53
C ALA A 149 5.33 -10.38 7.55
N VAL A 150 4.38 -10.81 8.38
CA VAL A 150 3.83 -9.99 9.46
C VAL A 150 4.93 -9.63 10.45
N GLN A 151 5.71 -10.61 10.91
CA GLN A 151 6.82 -10.38 11.85
C GLN A 151 7.87 -9.42 11.27
N VAL A 152 8.19 -9.55 9.97
CA VAL A 152 9.12 -8.65 9.29
C VAL A 152 8.56 -7.23 9.23
N MET A 153 7.27 -7.06 8.86
CA MET A 153 6.68 -5.73 8.74
C MET A 153 6.46 -5.08 10.11
N ASP A 154 6.05 -5.84 11.12
CA ASP A 154 5.92 -5.33 12.49
C ASP A 154 7.29 -4.86 13.02
N PHE A 155 8.35 -5.65 12.84
CA PHE A 155 9.71 -5.24 13.19
C PHE A 155 10.14 -3.94 12.49
N LEU A 156 9.87 -3.83 11.18
CA LEU A 156 10.19 -2.63 10.43
C LEU A 156 9.38 -1.42 10.92
N GLU A 157 8.09 -1.58 11.19
CA GLU A 157 7.22 -0.50 11.67
C GLU A 157 7.56 -0.04 13.10
N GLU A 158 7.97 -0.95 13.97
CA GLU A 158 8.41 -0.66 15.33
C GLU A 158 9.73 0.13 15.34
N HIS A 159 10.66 -0.22 14.42
CA HIS A 159 12.05 0.25 14.48
C HIS A 159 12.52 1.11 13.30
N TYR A 160 11.65 1.54 12.38
CA TYR A 160 12.08 2.29 11.17
C TYR A 160 12.83 3.58 11.46
N GLN A 161 12.67 4.17 12.64
CA GLN A 161 13.36 5.39 13.09
C GLN A 161 14.75 5.12 13.67
N GLU A 162 15.14 3.85 13.83
CA GLU A 162 16.39 3.41 14.39
C GLU A 162 17.35 2.95 13.27
N ASN A 163 18.64 2.83 13.61
CA ASN A 163 19.64 2.33 12.67
C ASN A 163 19.67 0.80 12.67
N ILE A 164 18.56 0.18 12.22
CA ILE A 164 18.40 -1.27 12.18
C ILE A 164 19.07 -1.92 10.98
N THR A 165 19.50 -3.15 11.20
CA THR A 165 20.19 -3.99 10.21
C THR A 165 19.43 -5.29 9.94
N LEU A 166 19.85 -6.03 8.91
CA LEU A 166 19.34 -7.40 8.68
C LEU A 166 19.65 -8.35 9.84
N GLN A 167 20.76 -8.10 10.58
CA GLN A 167 21.15 -8.91 11.74
C GLN A 167 20.14 -8.75 12.88
N ASP A 168 19.66 -7.53 13.13
CA ASP A 168 18.66 -7.25 14.16
C ASP A 168 17.34 -7.97 13.83
N LEU A 169 16.93 -7.94 12.57
CA LEU A 169 15.77 -8.71 12.10
C LEU A 169 16.01 -10.22 12.25
N ALA A 170 17.19 -10.71 11.90
CA ALA A 170 17.54 -12.13 12.01
C ALA A 170 17.46 -12.61 13.47
N HIS A 171 17.97 -11.80 14.40
CA HIS A 171 17.86 -12.05 15.83
C HIS A 171 16.41 -12.10 16.29
N ARG A 172 15.58 -11.11 15.90
CA ARG A 172 14.14 -11.07 16.21
C ARG A 172 13.38 -12.31 15.73
N LEU A 173 13.79 -12.84 14.57
CA LEU A 173 13.15 -14.01 13.94
C LEU A 173 13.73 -15.36 14.38
N ALA A 174 14.75 -15.36 15.25
CA ALA A 174 15.51 -16.54 15.64
C ALA A 174 16.05 -17.32 14.42
N LEU A 175 16.55 -16.60 13.41
CA LEU A 175 17.11 -17.15 12.17
C LEU A 175 18.55 -16.65 11.97
N SER A 176 19.34 -17.38 11.13
CA SER A 176 20.62 -16.84 10.68
C SER A 176 20.41 -15.67 9.71
N PRO A 177 21.36 -14.70 9.64
CA PRO A 177 21.28 -13.58 8.71
C PRO A 177 21.11 -14.02 7.25
N SER A 178 21.82 -15.07 6.82
CA SER A 178 21.73 -15.63 5.48
C SER A 178 20.32 -16.15 5.18
N ARG A 179 19.73 -16.93 6.09
CA ARG A 179 18.38 -17.46 5.95
C ARG A 179 17.33 -16.35 5.95
N THR A 180 17.53 -15.34 6.79
CA THR A 180 16.65 -14.16 6.84
C THR A 180 16.70 -13.40 5.53
N CYS A 181 17.89 -13.13 4.99
CA CYS A 181 18.07 -12.46 3.70
C CYS A 181 17.34 -13.18 2.57
N HIS A 182 17.54 -14.50 2.48
CA HIS A 182 16.88 -15.33 1.46
C HIS A 182 15.36 -15.28 1.59
N ARG A 183 14.83 -15.52 2.79
CA ARG A 183 13.37 -15.52 3.04
C ARG A 183 12.73 -14.15 2.79
N VAL A 184 13.39 -13.07 3.21
CA VAL A 184 12.89 -11.70 2.94
C VAL A 184 12.81 -11.45 1.43
N THR A 185 13.86 -11.83 0.68
CA THR A 185 13.89 -11.62 -0.77
C THR A 185 12.84 -12.49 -1.48
N GLU A 186 12.69 -13.75 -1.04
CA GLU A 186 11.69 -14.66 -1.58
C GLU A 186 10.25 -14.13 -1.37
N TYR A 187 9.92 -13.68 -0.16
CA TYR A 187 8.58 -13.21 0.18
C TYR A 187 8.22 -11.85 -0.43
N PHE A 188 9.15 -10.89 -0.35
CA PHE A 188 8.88 -9.51 -0.74
C PHE A 188 9.40 -9.13 -2.12
N GLY A 189 10.13 -10.02 -2.79
CA GLY A 189 10.76 -9.74 -4.09
C GLY A 189 11.85 -8.67 -4.04
N LYS A 190 12.32 -8.29 -2.85
CA LYS A 190 13.32 -7.23 -2.63
C LYS A 190 14.06 -7.41 -1.31
N PRO A 191 15.31 -6.89 -1.20
CA PRO A 191 16.10 -7.02 0.02
C PRO A 191 15.55 -6.16 1.16
N PHE A 192 15.90 -6.52 2.40
CA PHE A 192 15.53 -5.82 3.64
C PHE A 192 15.79 -4.31 3.59
N THR A 193 16.97 -3.90 3.12
CA THR A 193 17.35 -2.49 3.02
C THR A 193 16.40 -1.69 2.12
N ARG A 194 15.88 -2.32 1.07
CA ARG A 194 14.91 -1.70 0.17
C ARG A 194 13.54 -1.58 0.81
N LEU A 195 13.11 -2.60 1.57
CA LEU A 195 11.86 -2.55 2.34
C LEU A 195 11.90 -1.42 3.36
N LEU A 196 12.96 -1.34 4.15
CA LEU A 196 13.17 -0.29 5.15
C LEU A 196 13.19 1.11 4.51
N LEU A 197 13.93 1.28 3.41
CA LEU A 197 13.98 2.54 2.67
C LEU A 197 12.58 2.97 2.20
N GLU A 198 11.82 2.05 1.62
CA GLU A 198 10.48 2.35 1.12
C GLU A 198 9.52 2.72 2.25
N LEU A 199 9.57 2.03 3.38
CA LEU A 199 8.77 2.36 4.56
C LEU A 199 9.12 3.75 5.10
N ARG A 200 10.41 4.05 5.27
CA ARG A 200 10.88 5.38 5.72
C ARG A 200 10.39 6.51 4.82
N LEU A 201 10.46 6.32 3.50
CA LEU A 201 9.96 7.29 2.53
C LEU A 201 8.44 7.46 2.61
N GLU A 202 7.67 6.41 2.88
CA GLU A 202 6.22 6.49 3.06
C GLU A 202 5.84 7.20 4.35
N LYS A 203 6.49 6.85 5.48
CA LYS A 203 6.32 7.56 6.76
C LYS A 203 6.70 9.05 6.65
N SER A 204 7.72 9.38 5.86
CA SER A 204 8.13 10.78 5.65
C SER A 204 7.04 11.63 4.98
N CYS A 205 6.20 11.04 4.12
CA CYS A 205 5.07 11.76 3.53
C CYS A 205 4.09 12.28 4.59
N ARG A 206 3.85 11.50 5.65
CA ARG A 206 3.02 11.94 6.78
C ARG A 206 3.65 13.12 7.52
N PHE A 207 4.93 13.04 7.86
CA PHE A 207 5.63 14.14 8.56
C PHE A 207 5.64 15.42 7.76
N LEU A 208 5.91 15.36 6.44
CA LEU A 208 5.89 16.51 5.56
C LEU A 208 4.50 17.15 5.41
N ARG A 209 3.42 16.37 5.55
CA ARG A 209 2.05 16.82 5.36
C ARG A 209 1.39 17.35 6.64
N GLU A 210 1.55 16.61 7.74
CA GLU A 210 0.71 16.79 8.94
C GLU A 210 1.38 17.63 10.03
N ARG A 211 2.70 17.68 10.07
CA ARG A 211 3.45 18.25 11.19
C ARG A 211 4.20 19.52 10.87
N HIS A 212 4.07 20.07 9.67
CA HIS A 212 4.82 21.25 9.22
C HIS A 212 6.34 21.19 9.52
N LEU A 213 6.88 19.97 9.60
CA LEU A 213 8.28 19.73 9.86
C LEU A 213 9.11 20.11 8.63
N SER A 214 10.26 20.67 8.85
CA SER A 214 11.22 20.93 7.76
C SER A 214 11.68 19.61 7.10
N VAL A 215 12.17 19.72 5.88
CA VAL A 215 12.74 18.56 5.15
C VAL A 215 13.88 17.94 5.95
N ASN A 216 14.68 18.75 6.65
CA ASN A 216 15.77 18.30 7.52
C ASN A 216 15.27 17.47 8.70
N GLU A 217 14.28 17.97 9.41
CA GLU A 217 13.69 17.29 10.56
C GLU A 217 13.03 15.99 10.14
N THR A 218 12.29 16.00 9.01
CA THR A 218 11.68 14.80 8.46
C THR A 218 12.72 13.73 8.11
N ALA A 219 13.82 14.13 7.45
CA ALA A 219 14.90 13.20 7.13
C ALA A 219 15.48 12.54 8.39
N ARG A 220 15.73 13.34 9.43
CA ARG A 220 16.25 12.85 10.71
C ARG A 220 15.27 11.91 11.42
N LEU A 221 13.99 12.27 11.50
CA LEU A 221 12.94 11.45 12.13
C LEU A 221 12.70 10.12 11.41
N CYS A 222 12.99 10.06 10.11
CA CYS A 222 12.93 8.83 9.33
C CYS A 222 14.30 8.10 9.25
N ALA A 223 15.26 8.45 10.12
CA ALA A 223 16.58 7.84 10.19
C ALA A 223 17.34 7.82 8.84
N PHE A 224 17.25 8.92 8.08
CA PHE A 224 18.14 9.11 6.93
C PHE A 224 19.46 9.73 7.37
N GLY A 225 20.58 9.13 6.95
CA GLY A 225 21.92 9.60 7.31
C GLY A 225 22.27 10.97 6.72
N SER A 226 21.59 11.39 5.65
CA SER A 226 21.71 12.75 5.11
C SER A 226 20.44 13.20 4.41
N VAL A 227 20.18 14.51 4.44
CA VAL A 227 19.05 15.16 3.77
C VAL A 227 19.17 15.06 2.24
N ASN A 228 20.37 15.06 1.72
CA ASN A 228 20.61 14.93 0.28
C ASN A 228 20.21 13.53 -0.20
N TYR A 229 20.60 12.49 0.54
CA TYR A 229 20.17 11.13 0.24
C TYR A 229 18.66 10.97 0.36
N PHE A 230 18.06 11.49 1.43
CA PHE A 230 16.59 11.51 1.59
C PHE A 230 15.91 12.18 0.39
N SER A 231 16.33 13.38 0.03
CA SER A 231 15.72 14.16 -1.06
C SER A 231 15.84 13.44 -2.41
N SER A 232 16.99 12.84 -2.68
CA SER A 232 17.22 12.06 -3.91
C SER A 232 16.37 10.79 -3.95
N ALA A 233 16.32 10.02 -2.86
CA ALA A 233 15.52 8.82 -2.75
C ALA A 233 14.02 9.13 -2.82
N PHE A 234 13.56 10.20 -2.18
CA PHE A 234 12.19 10.68 -2.23
C PHE A 234 11.79 11.07 -3.65
N ARG A 235 12.63 11.88 -4.34
CA ARG A 235 12.40 12.26 -5.73
C ARG A 235 12.39 11.06 -6.66
N GLN A 236 13.29 10.10 -6.45
CA GLN A 236 13.31 8.87 -7.24
C GLN A 236 12.02 8.06 -7.08
N LYS A 237 11.49 7.96 -5.84
CA LYS A 237 10.27 7.20 -5.55
C LYS A 237 9.01 7.92 -6.02
N PHE A 238 8.88 9.22 -5.73
CA PHE A 238 7.63 9.98 -5.89
C PHE A 238 7.63 10.91 -7.12
N GLY A 239 8.76 11.12 -7.78
CA GLY A 239 8.89 11.99 -8.96
C GLY A 239 9.02 13.48 -8.64
N ILE A 240 8.83 13.90 -7.38
CA ILE A 240 8.96 15.29 -6.91
C ILE A 240 9.83 15.35 -5.65
N SER A 241 10.42 16.52 -5.37
CA SER A 241 11.22 16.70 -4.16
C SER A 241 10.35 16.78 -2.89
N PRO A 242 10.91 16.48 -1.70
CA PRO A 242 10.19 16.62 -0.43
C PRO A 242 9.64 18.03 -0.21
N LYS A 243 10.40 19.07 -0.58
CA LYS A 243 9.97 20.47 -0.47
C LYS A 243 8.76 20.78 -1.37
N VAL A 244 8.77 20.31 -2.60
CA VAL A 244 7.64 20.48 -3.54
C VAL A 244 6.42 19.71 -3.03
N TYR A 245 6.62 18.51 -2.47
CA TYR A 245 5.57 17.74 -1.83
C TYR A 245 4.91 18.53 -0.69
N GLN A 246 5.71 19.04 0.24
CA GLN A 246 5.23 19.84 1.38
C GLN A 246 4.42 21.07 0.92
N GLN A 247 4.94 21.87 0.02
CA GLN A 247 4.27 23.06 -0.52
C GLN A 247 2.89 22.75 -1.17
N LYS A 248 2.74 21.59 -1.76
CA LYS A 248 1.46 21.16 -2.34
C LYS A 248 0.36 21.00 -1.29
N TYR A 249 0.73 20.56 -0.08
CA TYR A 249 -0.22 20.37 1.03
C TYR A 249 -0.47 21.64 1.82
N ASP A 250 0.55 22.48 2.01
CA ASP A 250 0.39 23.80 2.64
C ASP A 250 -0.62 24.67 1.86
N ARG A 251 -0.56 24.64 0.53
CA ARG A 251 -1.54 25.36 -0.31
C ARG A 251 -2.97 24.82 -0.18
N LYS A 252 -3.16 23.51 -0.04
CA LYS A 252 -4.49 22.92 0.16
C LYS A 252 -5.09 23.30 1.51
N ALA A 253 -4.30 23.36 2.56
CA ALA A 253 -4.75 23.79 3.88
C ALA A 253 -5.24 25.25 3.90
N ASN A 254 -4.64 26.13 3.09
CA ASN A 254 -5.04 27.55 2.98
C ASN A 254 -6.24 27.80 2.05
N THR A 255 -6.68 26.83 1.26
CA THR A 255 -7.83 26.99 0.33
C THR A 255 -9.16 26.64 1.02
N PHE A 256 -9.13 26.05 2.22
CA PHE A 256 -10.30 25.69 3.02
C PHE A 256 -10.48 26.58 4.27
N LYS A 257 -9.76 27.69 4.35
CA LYS A 257 -10.01 28.81 5.26
C LYS A 257 -10.66 29.95 4.49
#